data_adc38c6c6e5cafecaefb813fdae2b930
#
_entry.id   adc38c6c6e5cafecaefb813fdae2b930
#
_cell.length_a   1.000
_cell.length_b   1.000
_cell.length_c   1.000
_cell.angle_alpha   90.00
_cell.angle_beta   90.00
_cell.angle_gamma   90.00
#
_symmetry.space_group_name_H-M   'P 1'
#
loop_
_entity.id
_entity.type
_entity.pdbx_description
1 polymer ?
#
loop_
_entity_poly.entity_id
_entity_poly.type
_entity_poly.pdbx_seq_one_letter_code
_entity_poly.pdbx_strand_id
1 'polypeptide(L)'
;MVRGVLIAGLAVGLVRCDWAPEPAERESLVVEAFVETNQRPPTITLRQTRPLGATGGPQADAASGARVTLTIDGDTVSYEEGASPPGQYGPAPPLDSVPARVPWTLDVRWNGEHARAHGVTPSPLRTTEVCVNVPDEPVRAVRVDSLRRDSLDIPTERGYIYPIDVTVRWTSGASDVGLDTTQWVRAQLRPDTSQFSSRLVDRFLQPAEVRREDRFERVGGERQWTGVYAVPVDSSTAPLPQHRLTTPVVRGDSAFGDFARSSTDPDLREPLSNVEGARGIATAVAVDSLVRTIAPSAEGCEGRARP
;
A
#
# COMPACT_ATOMS: atom_id res chain seq x y z
N MET A 1 27.84 34.30 -78.74
CA MET A 1 28.05 34.25 -77.31
C MET A 1 26.70 34.15 -76.62
N VAL A 2 26.27 32.97 -76.24
CA VAL A 2 24.98 32.72 -75.54
C VAL A 2 25.29 32.14 -74.20
N ARG A 3 24.93 32.88 -73.15
CA ARG A 3 25.07 32.45 -71.72
C ARG A 3 23.84 31.65 -71.36
N GLY A 4 24.02 30.35 -71.13
CA GLY A 4 22.98 29.52 -70.55
C GLY A 4 22.95 29.72 -68.98
N VAL A 5 21.76 29.95 -68.49
CA VAL A 5 21.46 29.99 -67.01
C VAL A 5 20.91 28.63 -66.64
N LEU A 6 21.64 27.97 -65.74
CA LEU A 6 21.24 26.69 -65.10
C LEU A 6 20.41 27.02 -63.85
N ILE A 7 19.12 26.65 -63.90
CA ILE A 7 18.25 26.73 -62.71
C ILE A 7 18.30 25.39 -62.00
N ALA A 8 18.94 25.37 -60.82
CA ALA A 8 18.93 24.21 -59.95
C ALA A 8 17.64 24.22 -59.10
N GLY A 9 16.74 23.30 -59.38
CA GLY A 9 15.51 23.11 -58.60
C GLY A 9 15.81 22.40 -57.28
N LEU A 10 15.58 23.10 -56.19
CA LEU A 10 15.65 22.55 -54.82
C LEU A 10 14.36 21.77 -54.54
N ALA A 11 14.43 20.43 -54.58
CA ALA A 11 13.32 19.59 -54.14
C ALA A 11 13.31 19.51 -52.61
N VAL A 12 12.41 20.26 -51.97
CA VAL A 12 12.14 20.15 -50.55
C VAL A 12 11.30 18.87 -50.32
N GLY A 13 11.95 17.80 -49.85
CA GLY A 13 11.27 16.60 -49.42
C GLY A 13 10.48 16.89 -48.13
N LEU A 14 9.15 16.95 -48.24
CA LEU A 14 8.26 16.92 -47.11
C LEU A 14 8.35 15.54 -46.45
N VAL A 15 9.14 15.43 -45.38
CA VAL A 15 9.08 14.30 -44.44
C VAL A 15 7.70 14.37 -43.77
N ARG A 16 6.74 13.61 -44.28
CA ARG A 16 5.51 13.30 -43.54
C ARG A 16 5.93 12.46 -42.35
N CYS A 17 5.94 13.05 -41.15
CA CYS A 17 5.83 12.28 -39.93
C CYS A 17 4.44 11.62 -39.97
N ASP A 18 4.39 10.39 -40.45
CA ASP A 18 3.25 9.51 -40.21
C ASP A 18 3.21 9.26 -38.71
N TRP A 19 2.48 10.11 -38.01
CA TRP A 19 2.03 9.81 -36.67
C TRP A 19 0.99 8.70 -36.80
N ALA A 20 1.45 7.47 -36.86
CA ALA A 20 0.58 6.33 -36.71
C ALA A 20 -0.09 6.52 -35.33
N PRO A 21 -1.43 6.58 -35.22
CA PRO A 21 -2.08 6.60 -33.94
C PRO A 21 -1.58 5.37 -33.18
N GLU A 22 -1.06 5.59 -31.97
CA GLU A 22 -0.76 4.48 -31.06
C GLU A 22 -1.97 3.55 -31.05
N PRO A 23 -1.76 2.23 -31.21
CA PRO A 23 -2.86 1.29 -31.17
C PRO A 23 -3.61 1.55 -29.87
N ALA A 24 -4.94 1.79 -29.97
CA ALA A 24 -5.79 2.05 -28.84
C ALA A 24 -5.43 1.03 -27.75
N GLU A 25 -4.98 1.52 -26.58
CA GLU A 25 -4.64 0.65 -25.47
C GLU A 25 -5.83 -0.28 -25.22
N ARG A 26 -5.60 -1.58 -25.40
CA ARG A 26 -6.65 -2.56 -25.17
C ARG A 26 -6.99 -2.50 -23.68
N GLU A 27 -8.28 -2.49 -23.39
CA GLU A 27 -8.75 -2.67 -22.05
C GLU A 27 -8.13 -3.96 -21.50
N SER A 28 -7.44 -3.88 -20.38
CA SER A 28 -6.79 -5.04 -19.75
C SER A 28 -7.42 -5.27 -18.39
N LEU A 29 -7.59 -6.52 -18.04
CA LEU A 29 -8.06 -6.91 -16.72
C LEU A 29 -7.02 -6.51 -15.65
N VAL A 30 -7.51 -5.97 -14.53
CA VAL A 30 -6.71 -5.65 -13.34
C VAL A 30 -7.26 -6.47 -12.17
N VAL A 31 -6.38 -7.22 -11.53
CA VAL A 31 -6.72 -8.11 -10.41
C VAL A 31 -6.08 -7.60 -9.12
N GLU A 32 -6.87 -7.55 -8.05
CA GLU A 32 -6.37 -7.24 -6.72
C GLU A 32 -6.90 -8.29 -5.72
N ALA A 33 -5.97 -9.07 -5.15
CA ALA A 33 -6.28 -10.14 -4.21
C ALA A 33 -5.18 -10.27 -3.14
N PHE A 34 -5.57 -10.26 -1.86
CA PHE A 34 -4.67 -10.47 -0.72
C PHE A 34 -5.17 -11.64 0.12
N VAL A 35 -4.58 -12.81 -0.08
CA VAL A 35 -4.92 -14.04 0.64
C VAL A 35 -4.29 -13.98 2.03
N GLU A 36 -5.08 -13.74 3.06
CA GLU A 36 -4.58 -13.57 4.42
C GLU A 36 -4.61 -14.88 5.20
N THR A 37 -3.45 -15.27 5.74
CA THR A 37 -3.31 -16.48 6.57
C THR A 37 -4.16 -16.38 7.85
N ASN A 38 -4.84 -17.47 8.21
CA ASN A 38 -5.75 -17.59 9.35
C ASN A 38 -6.98 -16.65 9.29
N GLN A 39 -7.27 -16.08 8.14
CA GLN A 39 -8.49 -15.31 7.87
C GLN A 39 -9.36 -16.05 6.85
N ARG A 40 -10.58 -15.60 6.70
CA ARG A 40 -11.46 -16.09 5.63
C ARG A 40 -10.87 -15.73 4.27
N PRO A 41 -11.19 -16.51 3.20
CA PRO A 41 -10.81 -16.13 1.84
C PRO A 41 -11.20 -14.69 1.55
N PRO A 42 -10.32 -13.89 0.90
CA PRO A 42 -10.51 -12.46 0.73
C PRO A 42 -11.64 -12.14 -0.26
N THR A 43 -12.12 -10.92 -0.25
CA THR A 43 -12.81 -10.34 -1.40
C THR A 43 -11.76 -10.04 -2.48
N ILE A 44 -12.07 -10.44 -3.73
CA ILE A 44 -11.22 -10.19 -4.90
C ILE A 44 -11.82 -9.04 -5.68
N THR A 45 -11.00 -8.03 -5.99
CA THR A 45 -11.43 -6.89 -6.79
C THR A 45 -10.93 -7.03 -8.21
N LEU A 46 -11.85 -6.93 -9.16
CA LEU A 46 -11.57 -6.99 -10.59
C LEU A 46 -11.97 -5.66 -11.25
N ARG A 47 -11.05 -5.10 -12.00
CA ARG A 47 -11.25 -3.86 -12.75
C ARG A 47 -10.72 -4.01 -14.17
N GLN A 48 -11.08 -3.07 -15.03
CA GLN A 48 -10.49 -2.93 -16.37
C GLN A 48 -9.70 -1.62 -16.47
N THR A 49 -8.60 -1.64 -17.20
CA THR A 49 -7.89 -0.40 -17.55
C THR A 49 -8.72 0.41 -18.54
N ARG A 50 -8.54 1.73 -18.53
CA ARG A 50 -9.16 2.63 -19.50
C ARG A 50 -8.15 3.52 -20.18
N PRO A 51 -8.42 3.95 -21.41
CA PRO A 51 -7.65 4.99 -22.07
C PRO A 51 -7.66 6.28 -21.23
N LEU A 52 -6.53 6.99 -21.22
CA LEU A 52 -6.41 8.30 -20.59
C LEU A 52 -7.45 9.27 -21.19
N GLY A 53 -8.22 9.92 -20.34
CA GLY A 53 -9.27 10.87 -20.76
C GLY A 53 -10.67 10.27 -20.93
N ALA A 54 -10.84 8.96 -20.75
CA ALA A 54 -12.17 8.36 -20.71
C ALA A 54 -12.94 8.86 -19.46
N THR A 55 -14.15 9.38 -19.69
CA THR A 55 -15.05 9.79 -18.59
C THR A 55 -15.76 8.55 -18.02
N GLY A 56 -15.67 8.34 -16.70
CA GLY A 56 -16.34 7.24 -16.00
C GLY A 56 -16.04 7.26 -14.51
N GLY A 57 -16.96 6.74 -13.72
CA GLY A 57 -16.77 6.55 -12.29
C GLY A 57 -16.26 5.14 -11.97
N PRO A 58 -16.04 4.82 -10.68
CA PRO A 58 -15.56 3.50 -10.23
C PRO A 58 -16.41 2.32 -10.71
N GLN A 59 -17.71 2.54 -10.98
CA GLN A 59 -18.62 1.53 -11.50
C GLN A 59 -18.33 1.15 -12.96
N ALA A 60 -17.84 2.10 -13.72
CA ALA A 60 -17.56 1.88 -15.12
C ALA A 60 -16.22 1.14 -15.35
N ASP A 61 -15.38 1.04 -14.31
CA ASP A 61 -14.10 0.33 -14.33
C ASP A 61 -14.21 -1.11 -13.78
N ALA A 62 -15.41 -1.51 -13.36
CA ALA A 62 -15.65 -2.84 -12.82
C ALA A 62 -15.63 -3.91 -13.90
N ALA A 63 -14.87 -4.98 -13.69
CA ALA A 63 -14.91 -6.18 -14.53
C ALA A 63 -16.00 -7.13 -14.02
N SER A 64 -17.26 -6.84 -14.38
CA SER A 64 -18.42 -7.62 -13.97
C SER A 64 -18.61 -8.90 -14.79
N GLY A 65 -19.24 -9.93 -14.18
CA GLY A 65 -19.54 -11.19 -14.84
C GLY A 65 -18.33 -12.12 -15.02
N ALA A 66 -17.24 -11.89 -14.28
CA ALA A 66 -16.09 -12.77 -14.31
C ALA A 66 -16.36 -14.09 -13.57
N ARG A 67 -15.72 -15.16 -14.03
CA ARG A 67 -15.63 -16.41 -13.28
C ARG A 67 -14.33 -16.42 -12.49
N VAL A 68 -14.45 -16.45 -11.18
CA VAL A 68 -13.30 -16.37 -10.24
C VAL A 68 -13.28 -17.62 -9.38
N THR A 69 -12.13 -18.24 -9.28
CA THR A 69 -11.88 -19.41 -8.41
C THR A 69 -10.55 -19.25 -7.69
N LEU A 70 -10.53 -19.57 -6.40
CA LEU A 70 -9.33 -19.62 -5.58
C LEU A 70 -9.16 -21.05 -5.05
N THR A 71 -8.06 -21.70 -5.40
CA THR A 71 -7.71 -23.02 -4.90
C THR A 71 -6.68 -22.86 -3.79
N ILE A 72 -6.93 -23.44 -2.61
CA ILE A 72 -6.05 -23.38 -1.44
C ILE A 72 -5.86 -24.81 -0.94
N ASP A 73 -4.64 -25.30 -0.91
CA ASP A 73 -4.28 -26.68 -0.48
C ASP A 73 -5.10 -27.77 -1.19
N GLY A 74 -5.47 -27.52 -2.46
CA GLY A 74 -6.30 -28.42 -3.26
C GLY A 74 -7.80 -28.18 -3.16
N ASP A 75 -8.29 -27.48 -2.17
CA ASP A 75 -9.70 -27.10 -2.03
C ASP A 75 -10.02 -25.86 -2.88
N THR A 76 -11.08 -25.95 -3.68
CA THR A 76 -11.48 -24.86 -4.59
C THR A 76 -12.67 -24.10 -4.03
N VAL A 77 -12.49 -22.78 -3.87
CA VAL A 77 -13.51 -21.82 -3.49
C VAL A 77 -13.96 -21.07 -4.73
N SER A 78 -15.25 -21.13 -5.03
CA SER A 78 -15.87 -20.31 -6.08
C SER A 78 -16.25 -18.94 -5.52
N TYR A 79 -16.24 -17.93 -6.39
CA TYR A 79 -16.53 -16.55 -6.02
C TYR A 79 -17.77 -16.06 -6.79
N GLU A 80 -18.58 -15.28 -6.13
CA GLU A 80 -19.74 -14.61 -6.71
C GLU A 80 -19.58 -13.10 -6.64
N GLU A 81 -20.02 -12.42 -7.70
CA GLU A 81 -19.99 -10.96 -7.72
C GLU A 81 -20.98 -10.37 -6.73
N GLY A 82 -20.53 -9.45 -5.89
CA GLY A 82 -21.36 -8.72 -4.94
C GLY A 82 -22.25 -7.70 -5.65
N ALA A 83 -23.43 -7.43 -5.08
CA ALA A 83 -24.34 -6.43 -5.62
C ALA A 83 -23.81 -5.00 -5.57
N SER A 84 -22.91 -4.68 -4.64
CA SER A 84 -22.32 -3.34 -4.49
C SER A 84 -21.10 -3.40 -3.57
N PRO A 85 -19.96 -2.77 -3.98
CA PRO A 85 -19.71 -2.18 -5.30
C PRO A 85 -19.47 -3.25 -6.38
N PRO A 86 -19.77 -2.95 -7.66
CA PRO A 86 -19.54 -3.88 -8.76
C PRO A 86 -18.03 -4.18 -8.93
N GLY A 87 -17.71 -5.35 -9.50
CA GLY A 87 -16.34 -5.81 -9.66
C GLY A 87 -15.71 -6.35 -8.38
N GLN A 88 -16.47 -6.47 -7.29
CA GLN A 88 -16.06 -7.16 -6.08
C GLN A 88 -16.66 -8.56 -6.01
N TYR A 89 -15.80 -9.55 -5.83
CA TYR A 89 -16.16 -10.95 -5.79
C TYR A 89 -15.92 -11.50 -4.40
N GLY A 90 -16.97 -11.97 -3.75
CA GLY A 90 -16.91 -12.63 -2.45
C GLY A 90 -16.88 -14.16 -2.58
N PRO A 91 -16.26 -14.88 -1.63
CA PRO A 91 -16.25 -16.34 -1.64
C PRO A 91 -17.69 -16.88 -1.46
N ALA A 92 -18.11 -17.78 -2.36
CA ALA A 92 -19.30 -18.60 -2.14
C ALA A 92 -18.94 -19.70 -1.12
N PRO A 93 -19.79 -20.00 -0.13
CA PRO A 93 -19.41 -20.61 1.14
C PRO A 93 -18.74 -21.97 1.03
N PRO A 94 -18.06 -22.40 2.08
CA PRO A 94 -17.13 -21.69 2.96
C PRO A 94 -15.79 -22.42 3.12
N LEU A 95 -14.71 -21.73 2.97
CA LEU A 95 -13.50 -22.07 3.72
C LEU A 95 -13.52 -21.19 4.99
N ASP A 96 -13.50 -21.77 6.18
CA ASP A 96 -13.58 -20.99 7.42
C ASP A 96 -12.31 -20.15 7.65
N SER A 97 -11.17 -20.67 7.25
CA SER A 97 -9.90 -19.92 7.30
C SER A 97 -8.87 -20.46 6.31
N VAL A 98 -8.01 -19.59 5.83
CA VAL A 98 -6.88 -19.94 4.97
C VAL A 98 -5.75 -20.52 5.81
N PRO A 99 -5.31 -21.76 5.60
CA PRO A 99 -4.19 -22.33 6.35
C PRO A 99 -2.88 -21.62 6.03
N ALA A 100 -1.92 -21.71 6.98
CA ALA A 100 -0.57 -21.22 6.76
C ALA A 100 0.29 -22.26 6.01
N ARG A 101 1.24 -21.78 5.21
CA ARG A 101 2.26 -22.59 4.52
C ARG A 101 1.69 -23.58 3.50
N VAL A 102 0.57 -23.24 2.90
CA VAL A 102 -0.07 -24.05 1.85
C VAL A 102 -0.02 -23.34 0.50
N PRO A 103 0.03 -24.09 -0.61
CA PRO A 103 -0.05 -23.51 -1.94
C PRO A 103 -1.45 -22.96 -2.21
N TRP A 104 -1.50 -21.86 -2.95
CA TRP A 104 -2.74 -21.30 -3.46
C TRP A 104 -2.61 -20.94 -4.93
N THR A 105 -3.73 -20.93 -5.64
CA THR A 105 -3.83 -20.52 -7.04
C THR A 105 -5.13 -19.76 -7.24
N LEU A 106 -5.06 -18.57 -7.82
CA LEU A 106 -6.18 -17.76 -8.29
C LEU A 106 -6.32 -17.94 -9.80
N ASP A 107 -7.52 -18.24 -10.27
CA ASP A 107 -7.89 -18.34 -11.69
C ASP A 107 -9.07 -17.41 -11.95
N VAL A 108 -8.92 -16.48 -12.91
CA VAL A 108 -9.93 -15.50 -13.29
C VAL A 108 -10.17 -15.57 -14.79
N ARG A 109 -11.43 -15.68 -15.22
CA ARG A 109 -11.83 -15.63 -16.63
C ARG A 109 -12.85 -14.53 -16.84
N TRP A 110 -12.56 -13.62 -17.73
CA TRP A 110 -13.40 -12.48 -18.04
C TRP A 110 -13.26 -12.07 -19.52
N ASN A 111 -14.38 -11.95 -20.23
CA ASN A 111 -14.45 -11.51 -21.64
C ASN A 111 -13.43 -12.18 -22.57
N GLY A 112 -13.15 -13.48 -22.35
CA GLY A 112 -12.15 -14.22 -23.13
C GLY A 112 -10.72 -14.06 -22.64
N GLU A 113 -10.44 -13.17 -21.69
CA GLU A 113 -9.15 -13.05 -20.99
C GLU A 113 -9.08 -14.12 -19.89
N HIS A 114 -7.85 -14.58 -19.63
CA HIS A 114 -7.54 -15.53 -18.57
C HIS A 114 -6.39 -14.98 -17.75
N ALA A 115 -6.65 -14.72 -16.48
CA ALA A 115 -5.66 -14.27 -15.52
C ALA A 115 -5.38 -15.35 -14.48
N ARG A 116 -4.11 -15.50 -14.10
CA ARG A 116 -3.69 -16.48 -13.12
C ARG A 116 -2.61 -15.92 -12.20
N ALA A 117 -2.71 -16.26 -10.92
CA ALA A 117 -1.65 -16.03 -9.96
C ALA A 117 -1.55 -17.22 -9.00
N HIS A 118 -0.38 -17.41 -8.41
CA HIS A 118 -0.14 -18.50 -7.47
C HIS A 118 0.93 -18.11 -6.45
N GLY A 119 0.97 -18.82 -5.35
CA GLY A 119 1.95 -18.60 -4.30
C GLY A 119 1.79 -19.59 -3.16
N VAL A 120 2.43 -19.27 -2.05
CA VAL A 120 2.35 -20.04 -0.80
C VAL A 120 1.99 -19.07 0.32
N THR A 121 0.99 -19.42 1.13
CA THR A 121 0.61 -18.62 2.29
C THR A 121 1.74 -18.57 3.32
N PRO A 122 2.10 -17.37 3.82
CA PRO A 122 3.19 -17.26 4.79
C PRO A 122 2.78 -17.82 6.17
N SER A 123 3.79 -18.15 6.99
CA SER A 123 3.55 -18.45 8.39
C SER A 123 3.00 -17.23 9.13
N PRO A 124 2.13 -17.40 10.13
CA PRO A 124 1.65 -16.30 10.94
C PRO A 124 2.80 -15.62 11.68
N LEU A 125 2.65 -14.34 11.92
CA LEU A 125 3.50 -13.56 12.79
C LEU A 125 2.71 -13.10 14.01
N ARG A 126 3.43 -12.69 15.06
CA ARG A 126 2.81 -12.20 16.28
C ARG A 126 3.55 -10.97 16.76
N THR A 127 2.85 -9.86 16.84
CA THR A 127 3.32 -8.66 17.52
C THR A 127 3.38 -8.93 19.02
N THR A 128 4.55 -8.87 19.59
CA THR A 128 4.79 -9.16 21.02
C THR A 128 4.61 -7.92 21.87
N GLU A 129 5.05 -6.76 21.35
CA GLU A 129 5.09 -5.54 22.14
C GLU A 129 5.04 -4.30 21.26
N VAL A 130 4.35 -3.27 21.74
CA VAL A 130 4.39 -1.90 21.18
C VAL A 130 4.74 -0.95 22.31
N CYS A 131 5.91 -0.32 22.23
CA CYS A 131 6.34 0.70 23.16
C CYS A 131 6.15 2.08 22.56
N VAL A 132 5.76 3.04 23.37
CA VAL A 132 5.74 4.45 23.00
C VAL A 132 6.43 5.27 24.08
N ASN A 133 7.03 6.37 23.64
CA ASN A 133 7.57 7.39 24.51
C ASN A 133 7.10 8.75 23.99
N VAL A 134 6.33 9.44 24.83
CA VAL A 134 5.76 10.77 24.54
C VAL A 134 6.36 11.73 25.56
N PRO A 135 7.09 12.78 25.14
CA PRO A 135 7.60 13.77 26.06
C PRO A 135 6.45 14.53 26.75
N ASP A 136 6.71 15.02 27.95
CA ASP A 136 5.73 15.77 28.75
C ASP A 136 5.35 17.11 28.09
N GLU A 137 6.29 17.71 27.36
CA GLU A 137 6.12 19.00 26.71
C GLU A 137 6.50 18.93 25.22
N PRO A 138 5.84 19.73 24.38
CA PRO A 138 6.18 19.79 22.99
C PRO A 138 7.52 20.51 22.77
N VAL A 139 8.27 20.07 21.78
CA VAL A 139 9.55 20.68 21.42
C VAL A 139 9.37 21.68 20.28
N ARG A 140 10.21 22.70 20.25
CA ARG A 140 10.22 23.67 19.16
C ARG A 140 10.70 23.01 17.88
N ALA A 141 9.95 23.16 16.81
CA ALA A 141 10.28 22.63 15.50
C ALA A 141 10.29 23.73 14.43
N VAL A 142 11.07 23.49 13.41
CA VAL A 142 11.13 24.33 12.22
C VAL A 142 10.74 23.46 11.04
N ARG A 143 9.64 23.80 10.35
CA ARG A 143 9.27 23.15 9.11
C ARG A 143 10.06 23.79 7.97
N VAL A 144 10.83 23.00 7.26
CA VAL A 144 11.52 23.41 6.04
C VAL A 144 10.71 22.90 4.87
N ASP A 145 10.15 23.81 4.07
CA ASP A 145 9.46 23.44 2.83
C ASP A 145 10.51 23.07 1.77
N SER A 146 10.66 21.77 1.51
CA SER A 146 11.62 21.24 0.55
C SER A 146 11.32 21.62 -0.91
N LEU A 147 10.10 22.04 -1.22
CA LEU A 147 9.68 22.40 -2.59
C LEU A 147 10.13 23.81 -3.02
N ARG A 148 10.64 24.62 -2.09
CA ARG A 148 11.13 25.99 -2.37
C ARG A 148 12.65 26.12 -2.25
N ARG A 149 13.40 25.08 -2.51
CA ARG A 149 14.86 25.07 -2.41
C ARG A 149 15.57 26.10 -3.30
N ASP A 150 14.92 26.59 -4.35
CA ASP A 150 15.51 27.51 -5.34
C ASP A 150 15.29 28.99 -5.03
N SER A 151 14.57 29.34 -3.97
CA SER A 151 14.41 30.72 -3.52
C SER A 151 15.19 30.96 -2.23
N LEU A 152 15.98 32.01 -2.20
CA LEU A 152 16.81 32.44 -1.06
C LEU A 152 16.01 32.76 0.22
N ASP A 153 14.71 32.90 0.14
CA ASP A 153 13.78 33.03 1.24
C ASP A 153 13.04 31.71 1.45
N ILE A 154 13.62 30.81 2.24
CA ILE A 154 12.94 29.61 2.72
C ILE A 154 11.97 30.06 3.83
N PRO A 155 10.63 30.01 3.62
CA PRO A 155 9.69 30.29 4.70
C PRO A 155 9.83 29.19 5.75
N THR A 156 10.42 29.53 6.86
CA THR A 156 10.51 28.64 8.02
C THR A 156 9.27 28.88 8.89
N GLU A 157 8.30 28.01 8.80
CA GLU A 157 7.24 27.95 9.80
C GLU A 157 7.84 27.44 11.10
N ARG A 158 7.79 28.26 12.13
CA ARG A 158 8.18 27.89 13.48
C ARG A 158 6.93 27.40 14.21
N GLY A 159 6.99 26.22 14.75
CA GLY A 159 5.89 25.60 15.48
C GLY A 159 6.39 24.75 16.64
N TYR A 160 5.47 24.06 17.25
CA TYR A 160 5.75 23.09 18.29
C TYR A 160 5.24 21.73 17.86
N ILE A 161 5.94 20.67 18.22
CA ILE A 161 5.58 19.29 17.93
C ILE A 161 5.81 18.41 19.15
N TYR A 162 5.00 17.36 19.29
CA TYR A 162 5.33 16.21 20.12
C TYR A 162 6.07 15.18 19.24
N PRO A 163 7.36 14.93 19.48
CA PRO A 163 8.04 13.78 18.90
C PRO A 163 7.62 12.53 19.67
N ILE A 164 6.94 11.60 19.02
CA ILE A 164 6.44 10.36 19.62
C ILE A 164 7.31 9.22 19.09
N ASP A 165 8.13 8.64 19.97
CA ASP A 165 8.91 7.46 19.63
C ASP A 165 8.02 6.22 19.72
N VAL A 166 8.06 5.39 18.69
CA VAL A 166 7.33 4.14 18.59
C VAL A 166 8.28 3.00 18.33
N THR A 167 8.22 1.96 19.14
CA THR A 167 8.96 0.71 18.91
C THR A 167 7.96 -0.44 18.83
N VAL A 168 8.02 -1.21 17.75
CA VAL A 168 7.20 -2.41 17.53
C VAL A 168 8.12 -3.62 17.52
N ARG A 169 7.79 -4.64 18.33
CA ARG A 169 8.50 -5.93 18.37
C ARG A 169 7.56 -7.05 18.00
N TRP A 170 8.08 -8.01 17.23
CA TRP A 170 7.32 -9.18 16.83
C TRP A 170 8.19 -10.41 16.67
N THR A 171 7.57 -11.55 16.79
CA THR A 171 8.18 -12.85 16.50
C THR A 171 7.64 -13.38 15.18
N SER A 172 8.51 -14.01 14.43
CA SER A 172 8.12 -14.85 13.32
C SER A 172 8.06 -16.29 13.82
N GLY A 173 6.97 -16.99 13.54
CA GLY A 173 6.90 -18.45 13.78
C GLY A 173 8.09 -19.16 13.15
N ALA A 174 8.38 -20.38 13.64
CA ALA A 174 9.54 -21.18 13.27
C ALA A 174 9.72 -21.22 11.75
N SER A 175 10.91 -20.81 11.35
CA SER A 175 11.56 -21.00 10.07
C SER A 175 10.66 -21.16 8.84
N ASP A 176 10.36 -20.04 8.16
CA ASP A 176 10.09 -20.05 6.72
C ASP A 176 11.41 -20.26 5.96
N VAL A 177 12.18 -21.27 6.38
CA VAL A 177 13.40 -21.67 5.69
C VAL A 177 13.00 -22.14 4.30
N GLY A 178 13.39 -21.36 3.28
CA GLY A 178 13.11 -21.65 1.88
C GLY A 178 11.96 -20.87 1.26
N LEU A 179 11.19 -20.08 2.02
CA LEU A 179 10.23 -19.11 1.48
C LEU A 179 10.88 -17.74 1.48
N ASP A 180 10.92 -17.12 0.30
CA ASP A 180 11.33 -15.72 0.16
C ASP A 180 10.20 -14.83 0.65
N THR A 181 10.23 -14.45 1.93
CA THR A 181 9.19 -13.62 2.58
C THR A 181 9.74 -12.25 2.95
N THR A 182 8.98 -11.23 2.63
CA THR A 182 9.25 -9.84 3.00
C THR A 182 8.37 -9.44 4.18
N GLN A 183 8.93 -8.70 5.12
CA GLN A 183 8.17 -8.16 6.25
C GLN A 183 8.12 -6.64 6.16
N TRP A 184 6.97 -6.08 6.54
CA TRP A 184 6.68 -4.67 6.45
C TRP A 184 5.92 -4.19 7.68
N VAL A 185 6.35 -3.09 8.28
CA VAL A 185 5.60 -2.43 9.35
C VAL A 185 4.95 -1.17 8.78
N ARG A 186 3.63 -1.05 8.97
CA ARG A 186 2.84 0.11 8.55
C ARG A 186 2.22 0.79 9.77
N ALA A 187 3.05 1.27 10.68
CA ALA A 187 2.55 2.01 11.84
C ALA A 187 1.87 3.31 11.37
N GLN A 188 0.69 3.58 11.94
CA GLN A 188 -0.10 4.76 11.63
C GLN A 188 -0.55 5.42 12.93
N LEU A 189 -0.23 6.69 13.08
CA LEU A 189 -0.72 7.52 14.18
C LEU A 189 -1.78 8.47 13.62
N ARG A 190 -3.01 8.38 14.14
CA ARG A 190 -4.13 9.21 13.72
C ARG A 190 -4.78 9.90 14.90
N PRO A 191 -5.25 11.15 14.77
CA PRO A 191 -6.09 11.76 15.80
C PRO A 191 -7.30 10.90 16.12
N ASP A 192 -7.68 10.83 17.40
CA ASP A 192 -8.93 10.19 17.78
C ASP A 192 -10.11 11.04 17.32
N THR A 193 -10.84 10.56 16.32
CA THR A 193 -11.93 11.28 15.67
C THR A 193 -13.13 11.49 16.56
N SER A 194 -13.23 10.77 17.67
CA SER A 194 -14.32 10.94 18.64
C SER A 194 -14.34 12.32 19.30
N GLN A 195 -13.21 13.02 19.27
CA GLN A 195 -13.05 14.36 19.86
C GLN A 195 -13.24 15.53 18.88
N PHE A 196 -13.37 15.24 17.56
CA PHE A 196 -13.45 16.26 16.52
C PHE A 196 -14.82 16.27 15.85
N SER A 197 -15.33 17.50 15.56
CA SER A 197 -16.51 17.63 14.71
C SER A 197 -16.20 17.14 13.29
N SER A 198 -17.17 16.50 12.63
CA SER A 198 -17.00 15.87 11.32
C SER A 198 -16.39 16.76 10.22
N ARG A 199 -16.58 18.09 10.30
CA ARG A 199 -16.01 19.06 9.34
C ARG A 199 -14.52 19.33 9.52
N LEU A 200 -13.99 19.13 10.72
CA LEU A 200 -12.54 19.24 11.01
C LEU A 200 -11.79 17.95 10.67
N VAL A 201 -12.46 16.82 10.82
CA VAL A 201 -11.91 15.49 10.56
C VAL A 201 -11.42 15.35 9.12
N ASP A 202 -12.24 15.72 8.13
CA ASP A 202 -11.87 15.57 6.71
C ASP A 202 -10.73 16.47 6.25
N ARG A 203 -10.51 17.60 6.96
CA ARG A 203 -9.51 18.59 6.58
C ARG A 203 -8.16 18.40 7.28
N PHE A 204 -8.12 17.70 8.43
CA PHE A 204 -6.92 17.57 9.26
C PHE A 204 -6.53 16.13 9.57
N LEU A 205 -7.26 15.13 9.06
CA LEU A 205 -6.92 13.71 9.21
C LEU A 205 -5.78 13.28 8.28
N GLN A 206 -4.71 14.02 8.25
CA GLN A 206 -3.48 13.48 7.71
C GLN A 206 -2.77 12.67 8.80
N PRO A 207 -2.26 11.48 8.49
CA PRO A 207 -1.40 10.76 9.42
C PRO A 207 -0.24 11.67 9.82
N ALA A 208 0.15 11.64 11.10
CA ALA A 208 1.35 12.34 11.53
C ALA A 208 2.53 11.89 10.66
N GLU A 209 3.36 12.83 10.23
CA GLU A 209 4.51 12.52 9.38
C GLU A 209 5.53 11.70 10.17
N VAL A 210 5.98 10.59 9.57
CA VAL A 210 7.11 9.83 10.10
C VAL A 210 8.37 10.64 9.87
N ARG A 211 9.07 11.02 10.94
CA ARG A 211 10.32 11.80 10.85
C ARG A 211 11.53 10.93 10.60
N ARG A 212 11.51 9.72 11.11
CA ARG A 212 12.59 8.75 11.02
C ARG A 212 12.04 7.35 11.07
N GLU A 213 12.51 6.52 10.18
CA GLU A 213 12.21 5.09 10.12
C GLU A 213 13.55 4.32 10.17
N ASP A 214 13.75 3.55 11.23
CA ASP A 214 14.91 2.67 11.33
C ASP A 214 14.57 1.29 10.75
N ARG A 215 15.58 0.65 10.17
CA ARG A 215 15.44 -0.68 9.59
C ARG A 215 15.25 -1.73 10.69
N PHE A 216 14.67 -2.86 10.31
CA PHE A 216 14.47 -3.99 11.20
C PHE A 216 15.78 -4.48 11.80
N GLU A 217 15.86 -4.48 13.12
CA GLU A 217 16.96 -5.08 13.85
C GLU A 217 16.50 -6.42 14.47
N ARG A 218 17.41 -7.38 14.52
CA ARG A 218 17.18 -8.63 15.25
C ARG A 218 17.69 -8.48 16.67
N VAL A 219 16.77 -8.54 17.61
CA VAL A 219 17.10 -8.52 19.04
C VAL A 219 16.68 -9.87 19.63
N GLY A 220 17.63 -10.71 20.01
CA GLY A 220 17.34 -11.97 20.73
C GLY A 220 16.35 -12.92 20.07
N GLY A 221 16.29 -12.96 18.71
CA GLY A 221 15.33 -13.78 17.96
C GLY A 221 14.00 -13.10 17.67
N GLU A 222 13.76 -11.95 18.24
CA GLU A 222 12.66 -11.04 17.90
C GLU A 222 13.13 -10.05 16.83
N ARG A 223 12.20 -9.53 16.07
CA ARG A 223 12.42 -8.40 15.15
C ARG A 223 11.88 -7.14 15.76
N GLN A 224 12.53 -6.03 15.47
CA GLN A 224 12.16 -4.72 15.99
C GLN A 224 12.14 -3.70 14.85
N TRP A 225 11.17 -2.82 14.89
CA TRP A 225 11.09 -1.61 14.10
C TRP A 225 10.90 -0.41 15.02
N THR A 226 11.56 0.72 14.69
CA THR A 226 11.39 1.97 15.39
C THR A 226 11.03 3.09 14.42
N GLY A 227 10.18 4.01 14.87
CA GLY A 227 9.81 5.19 14.10
C GLY A 227 9.50 6.36 15.01
N VAL A 228 9.63 7.58 14.50
CA VAL A 228 9.32 8.81 15.23
C VAL A 228 8.24 9.58 14.50
N TYR A 229 7.12 9.83 15.15
CA TYR A 229 6.03 10.64 14.64
C TYR A 229 6.12 12.06 15.20
N ALA A 230 5.80 13.05 14.38
CA ALA A 230 5.73 14.44 14.78
C ALA A 230 4.27 14.92 14.77
N VAL A 231 3.71 15.14 15.94
CA VAL A 231 2.36 15.70 16.08
C VAL A 231 2.46 17.20 16.29
N PRO A 232 2.02 18.05 15.34
CA PRO A 232 2.06 19.50 15.48
C PRO A 232 1.04 19.97 16.50
N VAL A 233 1.41 21.00 17.27
CA VAL A 233 0.54 21.70 18.25
C VAL A 233 0.75 23.20 18.15
N ASP A 234 -0.24 23.98 18.61
CA ASP A 234 -0.29 25.42 18.42
C ASP A 234 0.68 26.22 19.31
N SER A 235 1.07 25.67 20.46
CA SER A 235 1.92 26.36 21.43
C SER A 235 2.82 25.42 22.21
N SER A 236 3.79 26.00 22.93
CA SER A 236 4.70 25.24 23.82
C SER A 236 3.99 24.63 25.03
N THR A 237 2.79 25.03 25.34
CA THR A 237 1.98 24.55 26.46
C THR A 237 0.73 23.80 26.02
N ALA A 238 0.53 23.66 24.71
CA ALA A 238 -0.62 22.92 24.18
C ALA A 238 -0.47 21.42 24.53
N PRO A 239 -1.49 20.78 25.11
CA PRO A 239 -1.44 19.35 25.39
C PRO A 239 -1.47 18.55 24.08
N LEU A 240 -0.85 17.37 24.08
CA LEU A 240 -0.97 16.43 22.96
C LEU A 240 -2.44 16.01 22.81
N PRO A 241 -3.08 16.23 21.66
CA PRO A 241 -4.40 15.68 21.39
C PRO A 241 -4.37 14.15 21.41
N GLN A 242 -5.45 13.54 21.87
CA GLN A 242 -5.55 12.09 21.89
C GLN A 242 -5.42 11.51 20.47
N HIS A 243 -4.56 10.51 20.32
CA HIS A 243 -4.30 9.84 19.06
C HIS A 243 -4.48 8.33 19.22
N ARG A 244 -4.77 7.68 18.10
CA ARG A 244 -4.83 6.22 17.98
C ARG A 244 -3.64 5.76 17.16
N LEU A 245 -2.77 4.98 17.76
CA LEU A 245 -1.66 4.29 17.09
C LEU A 245 -2.12 2.90 16.69
N THR A 246 -2.01 2.59 15.40
CA THR A 246 -2.24 1.24 14.87
C THR A 246 -0.94 0.75 14.26
N THR A 247 -0.48 -0.44 14.65
CA THR A 247 0.82 -0.98 14.26
C THR A 247 0.69 -2.34 13.55
N PRO A 248 0.14 -2.38 12.31
CA PRO A 248 0.12 -3.61 11.55
C PRO A 248 1.53 -4.00 11.14
N VAL A 249 1.88 -5.24 11.42
CA VAL A 249 3.06 -5.93 10.90
C VAL A 249 2.57 -6.92 9.85
N VAL A 250 3.07 -6.79 8.63
CA VAL A 250 2.68 -7.60 7.49
C VAL A 250 3.86 -8.45 7.07
N ARG A 251 3.62 -9.73 6.85
CA ARG A 251 4.53 -10.63 6.15
C ARG A 251 3.87 -11.02 4.84
N GLY A 252 4.58 -10.90 3.74
CA GLY A 252 4.13 -11.35 2.43
C GLY A 252 5.21 -12.17 1.74
N ASP A 253 4.83 -12.78 0.64
CA ASP A 253 5.76 -13.43 -0.28
C ASP A 253 6.62 -12.39 -1.04
N SER A 254 7.49 -12.86 -1.95
CA SER A 254 8.32 -11.97 -2.77
C SER A 254 7.48 -11.02 -3.62
N ALA A 255 6.34 -11.49 -4.16
CA ALA A 255 5.44 -10.67 -4.96
C ALA A 255 4.87 -9.49 -4.16
N PHE A 256 4.49 -9.70 -2.89
CA PHE A 256 4.10 -8.61 -1.99
C PHE A 256 5.25 -7.63 -1.78
N GLY A 257 6.47 -8.13 -1.57
CA GLY A 257 7.65 -7.31 -1.37
C GLY A 257 7.97 -6.43 -2.58
N ASP A 258 7.87 -6.98 -3.78
CA ASP A 258 8.09 -6.25 -5.03
C ASP A 258 7.01 -5.20 -5.28
N PHE A 259 5.75 -5.56 -5.07
CA PHE A 259 4.63 -4.62 -5.14
C PHE A 259 4.79 -3.47 -4.14
N ALA A 260 5.08 -3.77 -2.87
CA ALA A 260 5.22 -2.76 -1.83
C ALA A 260 6.36 -1.78 -2.12
N ARG A 261 7.49 -2.27 -2.67
CA ARG A 261 8.60 -1.40 -3.10
C ARG A 261 8.23 -0.56 -4.31
N SER A 262 7.67 -1.19 -5.35
CA SER A 262 7.33 -0.51 -6.60
C SER A 262 6.20 0.51 -6.45
N SER A 263 5.25 0.29 -5.54
CA SER A 263 4.15 1.22 -5.28
C SER A 263 4.59 2.55 -4.65
N THR A 264 5.79 2.61 -4.08
CA THR A 264 6.39 3.81 -3.47
C THR A 264 7.51 4.42 -4.32
N ASP A 265 7.86 3.80 -5.44
CA ASP A 265 8.91 4.27 -6.34
C ASP A 265 8.34 5.33 -7.29
N PRO A 266 8.80 6.60 -7.20
CA PRO A 266 8.30 7.69 -8.03
C PRO A 266 8.70 7.54 -9.51
N ASP A 267 9.70 6.72 -9.82
CA ASP A 267 10.16 6.49 -11.19
C ASP A 267 9.32 5.43 -11.92
N LEU A 268 8.54 4.65 -11.18
CA LEU A 268 7.63 3.66 -11.73
C LEU A 268 6.23 4.27 -11.91
N ARG A 269 5.74 4.24 -13.14
CA ARG A 269 4.37 4.70 -13.45
C ARG A 269 3.30 3.77 -12.91
N GLU A 270 3.60 2.48 -12.84
CA GLU A 270 2.70 1.43 -12.36
C GLU A 270 3.46 0.50 -11.42
N PRO A 271 2.83 0.03 -10.33
CA PRO A 271 3.41 -1.01 -9.50
C PRO A 271 3.66 -2.29 -10.29
N LEU A 272 4.64 -3.09 -9.85
CA LEU A 272 4.92 -4.38 -10.45
C LEU A 272 3.71 -5.31 -10.33
N SER A 273 3.39 -5.99 -11.44
CA SER A 273 2.32 -6.97 -11.51
C SER A 273 2.89 -8.39 -11.40
N ASN A 274 2.21 -9.25 -10.65
CA ASN A 274 2.53 -10.68 -10.57
C ASN A 274 1.41 -11.58 -11.12
N VAL A 275 0.42 -11.00 -11.80
CA VAL A 275 -0.71 -11.74 -12.37
C VAL A 275 -0.42 -12.04 -13.84
N GLU A 276 -0.34 -13.34 -14.18
CA GLU A 276 -0.18 -13.80 -15.55
C GLU A 276 -1.46 -13.50 -16.35
N GLY A 277 -1.32 -12.93 -17.55
CA GLY A 277 -2.43 -12.61 -18.44
C GLY A 277 -3.31 -11.42 -18.02
N ALA A 278 -2.93 -10.70 -16.97
CA ALA A 278 -3.60 -9.49 -16.50
C ALA A 278 -2.60 -8.54 -15.81
N ARG A 279 -3.08 -7.39 -15.36
CA ARG A 279 -2.32 -6.48 -14.48
C ARG A 279 -2.75 -6.64 -13.03
N GLY A 280 -1.98 -6.09 -12.10
CA GLY A 280 -2.34 -6.00 -10.69
C GLY A 280 -1.55 -6.91 -9.77
N ILE A 281 -2.10 -7.19 -8.61
CA ILE A 281 -1.44 -7.94 -7.55
C ILE A 281 -2.36 -9.03 -6.99
N ALA A 282 -1.85 -10.25 -6.95
CA ALA A 282 -2.45 -11.31 -6.17
C ALA A 282 -1.35 -11.96 -5.34
N THR A 283 -1.44 -11.88 -4.03
CA THR A 283 -0.39 -12.29 -3.10
C THR A 283 -0.95 -12.85 -1.82
N ALA A 284 -0.15 -13.61 -1.10
CA ALA A 284 -0.50 -14.08 0.23
C ALA A 284 0.22 -13.27 1.31
N VAL A 285 -0.50 -12.95 2.38
CA VAL A 285 0.00 -12.18 3.50
C VAL A 285 -0.39 -12.81 4.84
N ALA A 286 0.42 -12.56 5.85
CA ALA A 286 0.04 -12.73 7.25
C ALA A 286 0.13 -11.37 7.92
N VAL A 287 -0.90 -10.99 8.64
CA VAL A 287 -0.99 -9.69 9.31
C VAL A 287 -1.24 -9.90 10.79
N ASP A 288 -0.53 -9.16 11.63
CA ASP A 288 -0.89 -8.99 13.04
C ASP A 288 -0.78 -7.51 13.41
N SER A 289 -1.67 -7.05 14.26
CA SER A 289 -1.74 -5.63 14.61
C SER A 289 -2.07 -5.45 16.08
N LEU A 290 -1.45 -4.43 16.68
CA LEU A 290 -1.85 -3.87 17.95
C LEU A 290 -2.37 -2.45 17.76
N VAL A 291 -3.32 -2.08 18.59
CA VAL A 291 -3.89 -0.73 18.61
C VAL A 291 -3.69 -0.15 20.01
N ARG A 292 -3.13 1.06 20.07
CA ARG A 292 -2.88 1.76 21.33
C ARG A 292 -3.41 3.19 21.26
N THR A 293 -4.01 3.65 22.34
CA THR A 293 -4.37 5.07 22.50
C THR A 293 -3.17 5.82 23.06
N ILE A 294 -2.81 6.92 22.41
CA ILE A 294 -1.73 7.81 22.80
C ILE A 294 -2.35 9.07 23.40
N ALA A 295 -2.00 9.35 24.62
CA ALA A 295 -2.39 10.54 25.37
C ALA A 295 -1.12 11.26 25.87
N PRO A 296 -1.24 12.51 26.40
CA PRO A 296 -0.13 13.19 27.05
C PRO A 296 0.52 12.30 28.12
N SER A 297 1.86 12.32 28.21
CA SER A 297 2.65 11.54 29.16
C SER A 297 2.46 10.01 29.03
N ALA A 298 2.00 9.53 27.87
CA ALA A 298 1.94 8.10 27.61
C ALA A 298 3.34 7.55 27.43
N GLU A 299 3.78 6.77 28.41
CA GLU A 299 5.07 6.09 28.38
C GLU A 299 4.87 4.60 28.65
N GLY A 300 5.78 3.80 28.08
CA GLY A 300 5.85 2.38 28.37
C GLY A 300 5.43 1.49 27.21
N CYS A 301 5.37 0.20 27.52
CA CYS A 301 5.14 -0.86 26.56
C CYS A 301 3.84 -1.60 26.86
N GLU A 302 3.05 -1.82 25.83
CA GLU A 302 1.90 -2.72 25.88
C GLU A 302 2.22 -3.96 25.04
N GLY A 303 2.07 -5.12 25.63
CA GLY A 303 2.36 -6.40 24.98
C GLY A 303 1.24 -7.40 25.18
N ARG A 304 1.16 -8.38 24.27
CA ARG A 304 0.37 -9.59 24.53
C ARG A 304 1.15 -10.48 25.46
N ALA A 305 0.50 -10.95 26.53
CA ALA A 305 1.10 -11.94 27.41
C ALA A 305 1.69 -13.09 26.59
N ARG A 306 2.91 -13.50 26.91
CA ARG A 306 3.49 -14.72 26.31
C ARG A 306 2.58 -15.91 26.68
N PRO A 307 2.26 -16.78 25.71
CA PRO A 307 1.46 -17.97 25.98
C PRO A 307 2.17 -18.91 26.93
#